data_8d8af605fb11440949a9545a032dc14d
#
_entry.id   8d8af605fb11440949a9545a032dc14d
#
_cell.length_a   1.000
_cell.length_b   1.000
_cell.length_c   1.000
_cell.angle_alpha   90.00
_cell.angle_beta   90.00
_cell.angle_gamma   90.00
#
_symmetry.space_group_name_H-M   'P 1'
#
loop_
_entity.id
_entity.type
_entity.pdbx_description
1 polymer ?
#
loop_
_entity_poly.entity_id
_entity_poly.type
_entity_poly.pdbx_seq_one_letter_code
_entity_poly.pdbx_strand_id
1 'polypeptide(L)'
;MSNAIKDHTKGSIQNFRINGDRLWDSIMDMAKIGPGIAGGNNRQTLTDEDSEGRHLFKSWCEKEGMKLGLDKMGNMFARHEGTDPTLPPIMVGSHLDTQPTGGKFDGVLGVLAGLEIIRTLNETGIKTKHPIEVVNWTNEEGTRFSPPMMASGVFAGIHSLEWAYGREDS
;
A
#
# COMPACT_ATOMS: atom_id res chain seq x y z
N MET A 1 10.18 48.29 23.54
CA MET A 1 10.97 47.14 23.04
C MET A 1 9.96 46.15 22.46
N SER A 2 9.84 46.12 21.13
CA SER A 2 8.87 45.30 20.41
C SER A 2 9.54 43.97 20.09
N ASN A 3 9.02 42.87 20.71
CA ASN A 3 9.41 41.51 20.33
C ASN A 3 8.69 41.14 19.04
N ALA A 4 9.42 41.20 17.93
CA ALA A 4 8.97 40.65 16.66
C ALA A 4 8.98 39.13 16.75
N ILE A 5 7.78 38.53 16.80
CA ILE A 5 7.59 37.08 16.61
C ILE A 5 8.00 36.78 15.15
N LYS A 6 9.10 36.09 14.99
CA LYS A 6 9.53 35.58 13.68
C LYS A 6 8.55 34.49 13.25
N ASP A 7 7.73 34.82 12.27
CA ASP A 7 6.89 33.86 11.56
C ASP A 7 7.74 32.88 10.76
N HIS A 8 7.88 31.65 11.25
CA HIS A 8 8.65 30.57 10.62
C HIS A 8 7.81 29.70 9.65
N THR A 9 6.66 30.21 9.16
CA THR A 9 5.72 29.41 8.34
C THR A 9 5.82 29.64 6.84
N LYS A 10 6.88 30.28 6.33
CA LYS A 10 7.17 30.31 4.88
C LYS A 10 8.30 29.37 4.51
N GLY A 11 8.11 28.07 4.73
CA GLY A 11 8.85 27.05 4.01
C GLY A 11 8.42 27.14 2.54
N SER A 12 9.37 27.44 1.64
CA SER A 12 9.14 27.32 0.20
C SER A 12 8.61 25.93 -0.08
N ILE A 13 7.47 25.82 -0.76
CA ILE A 13 6.99 24.56 -1.32
C ILE A 13 8.07 24.15 -2.35
N GLN A 14 9.03 23.35 -1.93
CA GLN A 14 9.93 22.69 -2.85
C GLN A 14 9.08 21.71 -3.66
N ASN A 15 9.27 21.70 -4.98
CA ASN A 15 8.69 20.68 -5.85
C ASN A 15 9.34 19.34 -5.49
N PHE A 16 8.72 18.59 -4.57
CA PHE A 16 9.16 17.25 -4.25
C PHE A 16 8.89 16.35 -5.45
N ARG A 17 9.90 15.62 -5.85
CA ARG A 17 9.79 14.60 -6.87
C ARG A 17 10.11 13.26 -6.25
N ILE A 18 9.27 12.27 -6.55
CA ILE A 18 9.57 10.88 -6.24
C ILE A 18 10.77 10.39 -7.07
N ASN A 19 11.42 9.33 -6.62
CA ASN A 19 12.39 8.62 -7.42
C ASN A 19 11.67 7.63 -8.34
N GLY A 20 11.43 8.05 -9.59
CA GLY A 20 10.70 7.26 -10.58
C GLY A 20 11.42 5.95 -10.95
N ASP A 21 12.75 5.95 -11.00
CA ASP A 21 13.54 4.75 -11.30
C ASP A 21 13.40 3.72 -10.17
N ARG A 22 13.47 4.15 -8.90
CA ARG A 22 13.25 3.26 -7.75
C ARG A 22 11.84 2.70 -7.70
N LEU A 23 10.82 3.51 -8.02
CA LEU A 23 9.44 3.03 -8.14
C LEU A 23 9.34 1.97 -9.23
N TRP A 24 9.91 2.23 -10.40
CA TRP A 24 9.96 1.29 -11.52
C TRP A 24 10.65 -0.02 -11.14
N ASP A 25 11.82 0.05 -10.52
CA ASP A 25 12.57 -1.12 -10.08
C ASP A 25 11.76 -1.94 -9.06
N SER A 26 11.08 -1.28 -8.12
CA SER A 26 10.22 -1.96 -7.14
C SER A 26 9.04 -2.69 -7.82
N ILE A 27 8.43 -2.09 -8.85
CA ILE A 27 7.37 -2.73 -9.64
C ILE A 27 7.93 -3.94 -10.39
N MET A 28 9.11 -3.81 -11.01
CA MET A 28 9.74 -4.91 -11.74
C MET A 28 10.20 -6.04 -10.82
N ASP A 29 10.63 -5.74 -9.60
CA ASP A 29 10.95 -6.75 -8.60
C ASP A 29 9.69 -7.50 -8.14
N MET A 30 8.61 -6.79 -7.85
CA MET A 30 7.31 -7.41 -7.53
C MET A 30 6.80 -8.28 -8.69
N ALA A 31 7.03 -7.86 -9.93
CA ALA A 31 6.62 -8.61 -11.13
C ALA A 31 7.38 -9.94 -11.34
N LYS A 32 8.48 -10.20 -10.62
CA LYS A 32 9.18 -11.48 -10.64
C LYS A 32 8.43 -12.57 -9.84
N ILE A 33 7.53 -12.17 -8.96
CA ILE A 33 6.73 -13.05 -8.10
C ILE A 33 5.42 -13.37 -8.81
N GLY A 34 5.15 -14.66 -9.04
CA GLY A 34 3.99 -15.12 -9.79
C GLY A 34 4.03 -14.67 -11.25
N PRO A 35 5.08 -15.05 -12.03
CA PRO A 35 5.12 -14.71 -13.45
C PRO A 35 3.96 -15.36 -14.21
N GLY A 36 3.24 -14.57 -14.99
CA GLY A 36 2.14 -15.00 -15.82
C GLY A 36 2.53 -15.17 -17.30
N ILE A 37 1.53 -15.50 -18.12
CA ILE A 37 1.70 -15.59 -19.57
C ILE A 37 1.95 -14.21 -20.19
N ALA A 38 2.58 -14.21 -21.35
CA ALA A 38 2.87 -12.99 -22.13
C ALA A 38 3.58 -11.87 -21.33
N GLY A 39 4.35 -12.23 -20.30
CA GLY A 39 5.08 -11.29 -19.47
C GLY A 39 4.22 -10.55 -18.44
N GLY A 40 2.99 -11.00 -18.19
CA GLY A 40 2.14 -10.54 -17.10
C GLY A 40 2.44 -11.19 -15.76
N ASN A 41 1.49 -11.11 -14.83
CA ASN A 41 1.54 -11.73 -13.52
C ASN A 41 0.33 -12.64 -13.27
N ASN A 42 0.55 -13.68 -12.47
CA ASN A 42 -0.47 -14.55 -11.90
C ASN A 42 -0.17 -14.72 -10.40
N ARG A 43 -0.56 -13.74 -9.61
CA ARG A 43 -0.39 -13.70 -8.15
C ARG A 43 -1.77 -13.55 -7.53
N GLN A 44 -2.57 -14.61 -7.65
CA GLN A 44 -3.94 -14.60 -7.15
C GLN A 44 -3.95 -14.59 -5.61
N THR A 45 -4.97 -13.94 -5.06
CA THR A 45 -5.12 -13.81 -3.60
C THR A 45 -5.02 -15.15 -2.87
N LEU A 46 -4.36 -15.17 -1.71
CA LEU A 46 -4.16 -16.33 -0.84
C LEU A 46 -3.45 -17.53 -1.51
N THR A 47 -2.64 -17.30 -2.53
CA THR A 47 -1.67 -18.27 -3.06
C THR A 47 -0.29 -18.07 -2.42
N ASP A 48 0.63 -18.99 -2.68
CA ASP A 48 2.02 -18.86 -2.23
C ASP A 48 2.68 -17.63 -2.86
N GLU A 49 2.37 -17.31 -4.12
CA GLU A 49 2.85 -16.12 -4.80
C GLU A 49 2.32 -14.83 -4.14
N ASP A 50 1.03 -14.79 -3.74
CA ASP A 50 0.50 -13.65 -2.98
C ASP A 50 1.21 -13.51 -1.64
N SER A 51 1.44 -14.62 -0.95
CA SER A 51 2.21 -14.63 0.30
C SER A 51 3.63 -14.09 0.10
N GLU A 52 4.34 -14.51 -0.94
CA GLU A 52 5.68 -14.02 -1.27
C GLU A 52 5.67 -12.51 -1.58
N GLY A 53 4.72 -12.05 -2.39
CA GLY A 53 4.56 -10.62 -2.72
C GLY A 53 4.28 -9.77 -1.48
N ARG A 54 3.44 -10.25 -0.57
CA ARG A 54 3.15 -9.59 0.72
C ARG A 54 4.37 -9.53 1.62
N HIS A 55 5.16 -10.59 1.67
CA HIS A 55 6.41 -10.60 2.44
C HIS A 55 7.44 -9.63 1.87
N LEU A 56 7.55 -9.53 0.55
CA LEU A 56 8.43 -8.56 -0.10
C LEU A 56 8.00 -7.13 0.23
N PHE A 57 6.72 -6.81 0.07
CA PHE A 57 6.17 -5.49 0.44
C PHE A 57 6.42 -5.17 1.92
N LYS A 58 6.12 -6.12 2.81
CA LYS A 58 6.41 -5.98 4.24
C LYS A 58 7.88 -5.62 4.49
N SER A 59 8.81 -6.36 3.86
CA SER A 59 10.24 -6.12 4.04
C SER A 59 10.68 -4.72 3.62
N TRP A 60 10.07 -4.19 2.56
CA TRP A 60 10.32 -2.82 2.11
C TRP A 60 9.76 -1.77 3.06
N CYS A 61 8.54 -1.99 3.58
CA CYS A 61 7.93 -1.09 4.56
C CYS A 61 8.74 -1.04 5.86
N GLU A 62 9.19 -2.19 6.36
CA GLU A 62 10.01 -2.27 7.58
C GLU A 62 11.35 -1.55 7.44
N LYS A 63 11.99 -1.60 6.26
CA LYS A 63 13.22 -0.83 5.96
C LYS A 63 13.00 0.68 6.02
N GLU A 64 11.79 1.12 5.73
CA GLU A 64 11.40 2.54 5.83
C GLU A 64 10.89 2.93 7.22
N GLY A 65 10.99 2.05 8.20
CA GLY A 65 10.56 2.31 9.59
C GLY A 65 9.05 2.29 9.79
N MET A 66 8.30 1.74 8.84
CA MET A 66 6.84 1.61 8.95
C MET A 66 6.45 0.44 9.84
N LYS A 67 5.33 0.58 10.55
CA LYS A 67 4.72 -0.49 11.33
C LYS A 67 3.62 -1.15 10.53
N LEU A 68 3.69 -2.48 10.41
CA LEU A 68 2.70 -3.25 9.67
C LEU A 68 1.63 -3.81 10.60
N GLY A 69 0.36 -3.55 10.26
CA GLY A 69 -0.83 -4.14 10.86
C GLY A 69 -1.58 -4.99 9.85
N LEU A 70 -2.33 -5.97 10.35
CA LEU A 70 -3.25 -6.79 9.56
C LEU A 70 -4.63 -6.74 10.21
N ASP A 71 -5.67 -6.64 9.41
CA ASP A 71 -7.03 -6.86 9.88
C ASP A 71 -7.49 -8.32 9.72
N LYS A 72 -8.74 -8.59 10.06
CA LYS A 72 -9.33 -9.94 9.98
C LYS A 72 -9.54 -10.44 8.55
N MET A 73 -9.52 -9.56 7.55
CA MET A 73 -9.56 -9.90 6.13
C MET A 73 -8.17 -10.10 5.52
N GLY A 74 -7.11 -9.90 6.31
CA GLY A 74 -5.74 -9.94 5.84
C GLY A 74 -5.32 -8.69 5.07
N ASN A 75 -6.11 -7.61 5.09
CA ASN A 75 -5.66 -6.33 4.57
C ASN A 75 -4.40 -5.88 5.32
N MET A 76 -3.40 -5.40 4.58
CA MET A 76 -2.15 -4.91 5.17
C MET A 76 -2.19 -3.40 5.28
N PHE A 77 -1.83 -2.88 6.46
CA PHE A 77 -1.75 -1.45 6.73
C PHE A 77 -0.31 -1.14 7.19
N ALA A 78 0.49 -0.59 6.30
CA ALA A 78 1.83 -0.15 6.62
C ALA A 78 1.79 1.32 7.05
N ARG A 79 1.98 1.57 8.34
CA ARG A 79 1.84 2.89 8.97
C ARG A 79 3.19 3.57 9.15
N HIS A 80 3.33 4.75 8.58
CA HIS A 80 4.37 5.73 8.85
C HIS A 80 3.83 6.81 9.79
N GLU A 81 4.50 7.02 10.92
CA GLU A 81 4.00 7.92 11.94
C GLU A 81 4.14 9.40 11.53
N GLY A 82 3.12 10.18 11.85
CA GLY A 82 3.15 11.63 11.78
C GLY A 82 3.73 12.27 13.04
N THR A 83 3.78 13.59 13.07
CA THR A 83 4.16 14.35 14.29
C THR A 83 3.07 14.34 15.35
N ASP A 84 1.84 14.02 14.97
CA ASP A 84 0.70 13.80 15.87
C ASP A 84 0.08 12.43 15.59
N PRO A 85 0.47 11.39 16.33
CA PRO A 85 -0.01 10.02 16.10
C PRO A 85 -1.48 9.81 16.52
N THR A 86 -2.10 10.80 17.18
CA THR A 86 -3.51 10.72 17.60
C THR A 86 -4.48 11.07 16.48
N LEU A 87 -3.98 11.71 15.43
CA LEU A 87 -4.79 12.05 14.27
C LEU A 87 -5.10 10.83 13.41
N PRO A 88 -6.25 10.81 12.73
CA PRO A 88 -6.56 9.76 11.78
C PRO A 88 -5.52 9.73 10.66
N PRO A 89 -5.12 8.54 10.16
CA PRO A 89 -4.16 8.43 9.08
C PRO A 89 -4.74 8.93 7.75
N ILE A 90 -3.84 9.39 6.88
CA ILE A 90 -4.14 9.54 5.46
C ILE A 90 -3.80 8.20 4.80
N MET A 91 -4.79 7.58 4.17
CA MET A 91 -4.63 6.27 3.55
C MET A 91 -4.38 6.41 2.05
N VAL A 92 -3.42 5.65 1.55
CA VAL A 92 -3.10 5.52 0.13
C VAL A 92 -2.77 4.05 -0.16
N GLY A 93 -3.19 3.52 -1.28
CA GLY A 93 -2.88 2.15 -1.62
C GLY A 93 -3.78 1.59 -2.71
N SER A 94 -3.69 0.31 -2.92
CA SER A 94 -4.48 -0.50 -3.84
C SER A 94 -4.37 -1.97 -3.42
N HIS A 95 -4.02 -2.89 -4.34
CA HIS A 95 -3.88 -4.32 -4.09
C HIS A 95 -2.60 -4.88 -4.72
N LEU A 96 -2.17 -6.04 -4.24
CA LEU A 96 -1.04 -6.79 -4.81
C LEU A 96 -1.48 -8.08 -5.49
N ASP A 97 -2.69 -8.59 -5.19
CA ASP A 97 -3.24 -9.71 -5.93
C ASP A 97 -3.52 -9.33 -7.38
N THR A 98 -3.49 -10.32 -8.27
CA THR A 98 -3.71 -10.13 -9.69
C THR A 98 -4.73 -11.13 -10.21
N GLN A 99 -5.28 -10.83 -11.38
CA GLN A 99 -6.00 -11.83 -12.17
C GLN A 99 -5.05 -12.95 -12.64
N PRO A 100 -5.56 -14.12 -13.09
CA PRO A 100 -4.72 -15.21 -13.63
C PRO A 100 -3.84 -14.79 -14.81
N THR A 101 -4.29 -13.80 -15.56
CA THR A 101 -3.57 -13.21 -16.71
C THR A 101 -3.39 -11.70 -16.53
N GLY A 102 -3.10 -11.28 -15.29
CA GLY A 102 -3.01 -9.88 -14.91
C GLY A 102 -1.80 -9.17 -15.47
N GLY A 103 -1.85 -7.84 -15.43
CA GLY A 103 -0.72 -6.97 -15.75
C GLY A 103 0.25 -6.82 -14.56
N LYS A 104 1.40 -6.20 -14.82
CA LYS A 104 2.42 -5.91 -13.79
C LYS A 104 2.09 -4.68 -12.96
N PHE A 105 1.18 -3.84 -13.43
CA PHE A 105 0.96 -2.49 -12.90
C PHE A 105 -0.36 -2.37 -12.14
N ASP A 106 -1.34 -3.16 -12.53
CA ASP A 106 -2.66 -3.14 -11.91
C ASP A 106 -2.57 -3.41 -10.42
N GLY A 107 -3.15 -2.55 -9.62
CA GLY A 107 -3.04 -2.55 -8.16
C GLY A 107 -1.64 -2.24 -7.62
N VAL A 108 -0.63 -2.94 -8.13
CA VAL A 108 0.78 -2.86 -7.70
C VAL A 108 1.29 -1.42 -7.73
N LEU A 109 0.98 -0.66 -8.80
CA LEU A 109 1.39 0.74 -8.91
C LEU A 109 0.84 1.58 -7.74
N GLY A 110 -0.42 1.39 -7.36
CA GLY A 110 -1.04 2.16 -6.28
C GLY A 110 -0.41 1.88 -4.92
N VAL A 111 -0.10 0.61 -4.62
CA VAL A 111 0.58 0.22 -3.38
C VAL A 111 2.02 0.75 -3.34
N LEU A 112 2.78 0.52 -4.41
CA LEU A 112 4.21 0.89 -4.44
C LEU A 112 4.42 2.40 -4.61
N ALA A 113 3.50 3.13 -5.24
CA ALA A 113 3.49 4.59 -5.23
C ALA A 113 3.33 5.14 -3.81
N GLY A 114 2.46 4.52 -2.99
CA GLY A 114 2.34 4.85 -1.58
C GLY A 114 3.66 4.66 -0.82
N LEU A 115 4.32 3.52 -1.01
CA LEU A 115 5.63 3.26 -0.43
C LEU A 115 6.69 4.26 -0.91
N GLU A 116 6.68 4.64 -2.20
CA GLU A 116 7.63 5.60 -2.75
C GLU A 116 7.43 7.01 -2.18
N ILE A 117 6.19 7.39 -1.85
CA ILE A 117 5.92 8.62 -1.10
C ILE A 117 6.64 8.59 0.25
N ILE A 118 6.55 7.49 1.00
CA ILE A 118 7.21 7.36 2.31
C ILE A 118 8.73 7.42 2.17
N ARG A 119 9.31 6.73 1.18
CA ARG A 119 10.75 6.80 0.88
C ARG A 119 11.20 8.23 0.61
N THR A 120 10.44 8.96 -0.20
CA THR A 120 10.72 10.37 -0.52
C THR A 120 10.63 11.26 0.72
N LEU A 121 9.64 11.07 1.58
CA LEU A 121 9.51 11.81 2.84
C LEU A 121 10.71 11.54 3.78
N ASN A 122 11.13 10.28 3.90
CA ASN A 122 12.28 9.90 4.70
C ASN A 122 13.58 10.54 4.18
N GLU A 123 13.83 10.48 2.87
CA GLU A 123 15.03 11.07 2.24
C GLU A 123 15.08 12.59 2.37
N THR A 124 13.94 13.24 2.29
CA THR A 124 13.86 14.70 2.40
C THR A 124 13.76 15.21 3.84
N GLY A 125 13.59 14.30 4.81
CA GLY A 125 13.45 14.64 6.23
C GLY A 125 12.12 15.33 6.55
N ILE A 126 11.14 15.29 5.64
CA ILE A 126 9.84 15.90 5.85
C ILE A 126 9.00 15.03 6.78
N LYS A 127 8.43 15.66 7.78
CA LYS A 127 7.49 15.01 8.71
C LYS A 127 6.08 15.51 8.44
N THR A 128 5.18 14.60 8.15
CA THR A 128 3.76 14.91 8.01
C THR A 128 3.11 15.10 9.39
N LYS A 129 2.05 15.88 9.46
CA LYS A 129 1.29 16.03 10.70
C LYS A 129 0.52 14.75 11.02
N HIS A 130 -0.25 14.26 10.04
CA HIS A 130 -0.99 13.01 10.14
C HIS A 130 -0.07 11.82 9.86
N PRO A 131 -0.33 10.66 10.48
CA PRO A 131 0.22 9.41 9.99
C PRO A 131 -0.21 9.13 8.54
N ILE A 132 0.62 8.38 7.81
CA ILE A 132 0.27 7.88 6.48
C ILE A 132 0.20 6.36 6.56
N GLU A 133 -0.84 5.76 6.01
CA GLU A 133 -0.97 4.30 5.88
C GLU A 133 -0.98 3.91 4.42
N VAL A 134 -0.01 3.07 4.04
CA VAL A 134 -0.01 2.41 2.73
C VAL A 134 -0.75 1.10 2.87
N VAL A 135 -1.82 0.95 2.08
CA VAL A 135 -2.74 -0.18 2.21
C VAL A 135 -2.59 -1.14 1.02
N ASN A 136 -2.56 -2.44 1.33
CA ASN A 136 -2.75 -3.51 0.36
C ASN A 136 -4.06 -4.23 0.70
N TRP A 137 -5.09 -4.05 -0.14
CA TRP A 137 -6.37 -4.72 -0.01
C TRP A 137 -6.27 -6.19 -0.44
N THR A 138 -6.87 -7.09 0.33
CA THR A 138 -6.91 -8.53 0.03
C THR A 138 -8.09 -8.85 -0.89
N ASN A 139 -7.86 -9.72 -1.88
CA ASN A 139 -8.90 -10.19 -2.80
C ASN A 139 -9.63 -9.03 -3.49
N GLU A 140 -8.86 -8.10 -4.04
CA GLU A 140 -9.45 -6.98 -4.77
C GLU A 140 -10.01 -7.46 -6.10
N GLU A 141 -9.30 -8.32 -6.81
CA GLU A 141 -9.67 -8.83 -8.13
C GLU A 141 -10.85 -9.83 -8.09
N GLY A 142 -11.07 -10.48 -6.96
CA GLY A 142 -12.19 -11.42 -6.78
C GLY A 142 -12.12 -12.67 -7.66
N THR A 143 -10.95 -13.01 -8.18
CA THR A 143 -10.81 -14.12 -9.14
C THR A 143 -10.92 -15.49 -8.51
N ARG A 144 -10.48 -15.66 -7.26
CA ARG A 144 -10.66 -16.88 -6.48
C ARG A 144 -11.93 -16.82 -5.62
N PHE A 145 -12.16 -15.71 -4.94
CA PHE A 145 -13.29 -15.52 -4.04
C PHE A 145 -14.12 -14.33 -4.51
N SER A 146 -15.19 -14.61 -5.25
CA SER A 146 -16.11 -13.57 -5.75
C SER A 146 -16.94 -12.96 -4.62
N PRO A 147 -17.27 -11.67 -4.68
CA PRO A 147 -16.97 -10.69 -5.73
C PRO A 147 -15.62 -9.98 -5.55
N PRO A 148 -15.19 -9.16 -6.53
CA PRO A 148 -14.05 -8.26 -6.36
C PRO A 148 -14.29 -7.24 -5.25
N MET A 149 -13.21 -6.55 -4.81
CA MET A 149 -13.20 -5.54 -3.74
C MET A 149 -13.77 -6.06 -2.41
N MET A 150 -13.66 -7.38 -2.16
CA MET A 150 -14.30 -8.02 -1.00
C MET A 150 -13.77 -7.46 0.31
N ALA A 151 -12.46 -7.44 0.51
CA ALA A 151 -11.89 -7.07 1.79
C ALA A 151 -11.96 -5.56 2.05
N SER A 152 -11.85 -4.72 1.02
CA SER A 152 -12.12 -3.29 1.12
C SER A 152 -13.61 -3.02 1.41
N GLY A 153 -14.50 -3.83 0.85
CA GLY A 153 -15.93 -3.77 1.14
C GLY A 153 -16.27 -4.11 2.59
N VAL A 154 -15.56 -5.09 3.20
CA VAL A 154 -15.69 -5.39 4.64
C VAL A 154 -15.16 -4.22 5.47
N PHE A 155 -14.00 -3.68 5.12
CA PHE A 155 -13.43 -2.51 5.79
C PHE A 155 -14.37 -1.31 5.75
N ALA A 156 -15.02 -1.06 4.62
CA ALA A 156 -15.98 0.03 4.43
C ALA A 156 -17.36 -0.25 5.05
N GLY A 157 -17.59 -1.44 5.62
CA GLY A 157 -18.88 -1.83 6.21
C GLY A 157 -19.97 -2.15 5.20
N ILE A 158 -19.62 -2.37 3.93
CA ILE A 158 -20.56 -2.80 2.86
C ILE A 158 -20.90 -4.28 3.03
N HIS A 159 -19.91 -5.10 3.39
CA HIS A 159 -20.07 -6.53 3.64
C HIS A 159 -19.75 -6.85 5.10
N SER A 160 -20.44 -7.84 5.67
CA SER A 160 -20.06 -8.37 6.98
C SER A 160 -18.85 -9.30 6.85
N LEU A 161 -18.05 -9.39 7.90
CA LEU A 161 -16.92 -10.32 7.97
C LEU A 161 -17.40 -11.79 7.83
N GLU A 162 -18.51 -12.14 8.48
CA GLU A 162 -19.09 -13.47 8.41
C GLU A 162 -19.51 -13.85 6.98
N TRP A 163 -20.13 -12.90 6.27
CA TRP A 163 -20.47 -13.10 4.86
C TRP A 163 -19.22 -13.35 4.01
N ALA A 164 -18.17 -12.59 4.22
CA ALA A 164 -16.91 -12.73 3.46
C ALA A 164 -16.23 -14.09 3.72
N TYR A 165 -16.22 -14.55 4.98
CA TYR A 165 -15.67 -15.85 5.35
C TYR A 165 -16.47 -17.05 4.80
N GLY A 166 -17.71 -16.84 4.41
CA GLY A 166 -18.53 -17.83 3.74
C GLY A 166 -18.31 -17.94 2.21
N ARG A 167 -17.32 -17.24 1.66
CA ARG A 167 -17.03 -17.35 0.22
C ARG A 167 -16.14 -18.54 -0.06
N GLU A 168 -16.46 -19.23 -1.15
CA GLU A 168 -15.75 -20.42 -1.59
C GLU A 168 -14.80 -20.08 -2.74
N ASP A 169 -13.71 -20.85 -2.84
CA ASP A 169 -12.75 -20.78 -3.93
C ASP A 169 -13.40 -21.27 -5.24
N SER A 170 -13.19 -20.56 -6.35
CA SER A 170 -13.83 -20.83 -7.65
C SER A 170 -13.10 -21.87 -8.50
#